data_2de776dc46d54d9f6495fe9e9226e91f
#
_entry.id   2de776dc46d54d9f6495fe9e9226e91f
#
_cell.length_a   1.000
_cell.length_b   1.000
_cell.length_c   1.000
_cell.angle_alpha   90.00
_cell.angle_beta   90.00
_cell.angle_gamma   90.00
#
_symmetry.space_group_name_H-M   'P 1'
#
loop_
_entity.id
_entity.type
_entity.pdbx_description
1 polymer ?
#
loop_
_entity_poly.entity_id
_entity_poly.type
_entity_poly.pdbx_seq_one_letter_code
_entity_poly.pdbx_strand_id
1 'polypeptide(L)'
;TNIEQQYELQRNEWSVHYTTSWDENLLAGDGGDSTSVAKAEDGKWIYLFKPVVNTLKSTRLVNMKNHNYRLEPNVHFSPDNKWIIFRANFEGEENVYAVEI
;
A
#
# COMPACT_ATOMS: atom_id res chain seq x y z
N THR A 1 -22.83 11.04 12.33
CA THR A 1 -23.07 11.50 10.96
C THR A 1 -22.30 10.66 9.98
N ASN A 2 -22.96 10.23 8.93
CA ASN A 2 -22.34 9.43 7.90
C ASN A 2 -21.86 10.33 6.77
N ILE A 3 -20.55 10.62 6.77
CA ILE A 3 -19.92 11.35 5.68
C ILE A 3 -19.18 10.34 4.83
N GLU A 4 -19.57 10.25 3.58
CA GLU A 4 -18.89 9.41 2.61
C GLU A 4 -18.02 10.29 1.72
N GLN A 5 -16.76 9.89 1.56
CA GLN A 5 -15.84 10.55 0.65
C GLN A 5 -15.36 9.52 -0.37
N GLN A 6 -15.36 9.91 -1.63
CA GLN A 6 -14.89 9.06 -2.73
C GLN A 6 -13.69 9.70 -3.41
N TYR A 7 -12.70 8.87 -3.72
CA TYR A 7 -11.50 9.27 -4.41
C TYR A 7 -11.26 8.36 -5.60
N GLU A 8 -10.86 8.94 -6.71
CA GLU A 8 -10.45 8.16 -7.87
C GLU A 8 -8.95 7.92 -7.85
N LEU A 9 -8.54 6.71 -8.19
CA LEU A 9 -7.15 6.33 -8.34
C LEU A 9 -6.87 5.88 -9.76
N GLN A 10 -5.69 6.20 -10.26
CA GLN A 10 -5.22 5.63 -11.52
C GLN A 10 -5.00 4.13 -11.35
N ARG A 11 -5.14 3.36 -12.44
CA ARG A 11 -5.05 1.91 -12.37
C ARG A 11 -3.75 1.41 -11.72
N ASN A 12 -2.62 2.06 -12.02
CA ASN A 12 -1.34 1.67 -11.43
C ASN A 12 -1.27 1.87 -9.92
N GLU A 13 -2.18 2.65 -9.36
CA GLU A 13 -2.25 2.93 -7.93
C GLU A 13 -3.23 2.01 -7.19
N TRP A 14 -3.99 1.19 -7.92
CA TRP A 14 -4.92 0.27 -7.28
C TRP A 14 -4.17 -0.76 -6.46
N SER A 15 -4.66 -1.00 -5.27
CA SER A 15 -4.07 -1.97 -4.36
C SER A 15 -5.02 -3.14 -4.13
N VAL A 16 -4.44 -4.28 -3.81
CA VAL A 16 -5.22 -5.48 -3.47
C VAL A 16 -5.86 -5.30 -2.11
N HIS A 17 -5.10 -4.76 -1.16
CA HIS A 17 -5.57 -4.47 0.19
C HIS A 17 -5.21 -3.05 0.56
N TYR A 18 -6.07 -2.42 1.35
CA TYR A 18 -5.85 -1.08 1.89
C TYR A 18 -5.93 -1.13 3.40
N THR A 19 -5.16 -0.28 4.06
CA THR A 19 -5.21 -0.10 5.51
C THR A 19 -5.18 1.38 5.83
N THR A 20 -5.77 1.76 6.95
CA THR A 20 -5.74 3.15 7.43
C THR A 20 -4.77 3.29 8.59
N SER A 21 -4.18 4.49 8.73
CA SER A 21 -3.40 4.83 9.91
C SER A 21 -4.31 4.86 11.16
N TRP A 22 -3.72 4.76 12.32
CA TRP A 22 -4.46 4.75 13.57
C TRP A 22 -5.20 6.06 13.83
N ASP A 23 -4.68 7.17 13.30
CA ASP A 23 -5.35 8.48 13.36
C ASP A 23 -6.29 8.74 12.18
N GLU A 24 -6.42 7.77 11.27
CA GLU A 24 -7.28 7.83 10.08
C GLU A 24 -6.93 8.93 9.07
N ASN A 25 -5.73 9.49 9.16
CA ASN A 25 -5.30 10.56 8.25
C ASN A 25 -4.59 10.05 6.99
N LEU A 26 -4.13 8.83 7.02
CA LEU A 26 -3.37 8.22 5.91
C LEU A 26 -3.93 6.84 5.59
N LEU A 27 -3.69 6.41 4.35
CA LEU A 27 -3.95 5.05 3.92
C LEU A 27 -2.67 4.47 3.32
N ALA A 28 -2.57 3.16 3.34
CA ALA A 28 -1.50 2.46 2.63
C ALA A 28 -2.08 1.27 1.88
N GLY A 29 -1.39 0.83 0.86
CA GLY A 29 -1.86 -0.30 0.08
C GLY A 29 -0.74 -1.08 -0.59
N ASP A 30 -1.01 -2.34 -0.88
CA ASP A 30 -0.11 -3.23 -1.61
C ASP A 30 -0.59 -3.37 -3.06
N GLY A 31 0.15 -2.79 -3.99
CA GLY A 31 -0.26 -2.74 -5.39
C GLY A 31 -0.46 -4.10 -6.05
N GLY A 32 0.50 -4.98 -5.96
CA GLY A 32 0.38 -6.31 -6.56
C GLY A 32 0.96 -6.43 -7.96
N ASP A 33 1.01 -7.65 -8.46
CA ASP A 33 1.57 -7.96 -9.77
C ASP A 33 0.52 -7.89 -10.90
N SER A 34 0.93 -8.25 -12.11
CA SER A 34 0.05 -8.18 -13.29
C SER A 34 -1.12 -9.16 -13.24
N THR A 35 -1.12 -10.11 -12.31
CA THR A 35 -2.24 -11.05 -12.11
C THR A 35 -3.21 -10.58 -11.04
N SER A 36 -2.91 -9.46 -10.38
CA SER A 36 -3.76 -8.90 -9.33
C SER A 36 -4.97 -8.16 -9.91
N VAL A 37 -5.80 -7.62 -9.04
CA VAL A 37 -7.06 -6.99 -9.41
C VAL A 37 -6.89 -5.84 -10.42
N ALA A 38 -5.83 -5.06 -10.29
CA ALA A 38 -5.56 -3.94 -11.18
C ALA A 38 -4.99 -4.37 -12.53
N LYS A 39 -4.30 -5.49 -12.58
CA LYS A 39 -3.57 -5.95 -13.77
C LYS A 39 -2.63 -4.90 -14.31
N ALA A 40 -2.05 -4.10 -13.42
CA ALA A 40 -1.19 -2.99 -13.78
C ALA A 40 0.22 -3.50 -14.13
N GLU A 41 0.83 -2.90 -15.16
CA GLU A 41 2.18 -3.28 -15.56
C GLU A 41 3.23 -2.88 -14.52
N ASP A 42 3.01 -1.77 -13.82
CA ASP A 42 3.93 -1.23 -12.81
C ASP A 42 3.20 -1.02 -11.49
N GLY A 43 2.54 -2.09 -11.00
CA GLY A 43 1.77 -2.03 -9.76
C GLY A 43 2.48 -2.61 -8.54
N LYS A 44 3.68 -3.13 -8.68
CA LYS A 44 4.41 -3.79 -7.59
C LYS A 44 5.07 -2.79 -6.65
N TRP A 45 4.24 -2.07 -5.91
CA TRP A 45 4.67 -1.05 -4.96
C TRP A 45 3.86 -1.15 -3.67
N ILE A 46 4.48 -0.77 -2.56
CA ILE A 46 3.74 -0.35 -1.38
C ILE A 46 3.48 1.13 -1.54
N TYR A 47 2.22 1.53 -1.49
CA TYR A 47 1.80 2.92 -1.66
C TYR A 47 1.39 3.54 -0.34
N LEU A 48 1.70 4.81 -0.18
CA LEU A 48 1.10 5.66 0.85
C LEU A 48 0.13 6.62 0.16
N PHE A 49 -1.07 6.74 0.68
CA PHE A 49 -2.09 7.64 0.16
C PHE A 49 -2.40 8.71 1.18
N LYS A 50 -2.37 9.95 0.73
CA LYS A 50 -2.70 11.09 1.58
C LYS A 50 -3.87 11.86 0.97
N PRO A 51 -4.99 12.01 1.69
CA PRO A 51 -6.09 12.86 1.22
C PRO A 51 -5.64 14.33 1.15
N VAL A 52 -5.81 14.94 -0.02
CA VAL A 52 -5.49 16.35 -0.25
C VAL A 52 -6.66 16.98 -0.99
N VAL A 53 -7.47 17.76 -0.30
CA VAL A 53 -8.71 18.35 -0.80
C VAL A 53 -9.64 17.24 -1.30
N ASN A 54 -9.84 17.10 -2.60
CA ASN A 54 -10.71 16.09 -3.19
C ASN A 54 -9.92 14.99 -3.90
N THR A 55 -8.62 14.92 -3.68
CA THR A 55 -7.76 13.91 -4.29
C THR A 55 -7.07 13.06 -3.25
N LEU A 56 -6.74 11.84 -3.64
CA LEU A 56 -5.95 10.92 -2.84
C LEU A 56 -4.57 10.84 -3.48
N LYS A 57 -3.61 11.57 -2.92
CA LYS A 57 -2.26 11.64 -3.45
C LYS A 57 -1.48 10.39 -3.07
N SER A 58 -0.96 9.67 -4.06
CA SER A 58 -0.17 8.47 -3.83
C SER A 58 1.33 8.78 -3.82
N THR A 59 2.05 8.07 -2.97
CA THR A 59 3.51 8.06 -2.92
C THR A 59 3.97 6.61 -2.96
N ARG A 60 4.92 6.30 -3.83
CA ARG A 60 5.53 4.97 -3.91
C ARG A 60 6.56 4.84 -2.80
N LEU A 61 6.31 3.99 -1.82
CA LEU A 61 7.20 3.81 -0.67
C LEU A 61 8.23 2.72 -0.88
N VAL A 62 7.81 1.56 -1.34
CA VAL A 62 8.68 0.39 -1.46
C VAL A 62 8.47 -0.24 -2.83
N ASN A 63 9.58 -0.46 -3.54
CA ASN A 63 9.55 -1.20 -4.79
C ASN A 63 9.47 -2.69 -4.48
N MET A 64 8.35 -3.31 -4.83
CA MET A 64 8.09 -4.72 -4.59
C MET A 64 8.42 -5.61 -5.79
N LYS A 65 9.22 -5.11 -6.71
CA LYS A 65 9.56 -5.80 -7.96
C LYS A 65 10.11 -7.21 -7.74
N ASN A 66 10.91 -7.40 -6.71
CA ASN A 66 11.52 -8.69 -6.39
C ASN A 66 10.72 -9.52 -5.39
N HIS A 67 9.51 -9.09 -5.05
CA HIS A 67 8.62 -9.82 -4.16
C HIS A 67 7.77 -10.81 -4.97
N ASN A 68 7.62 -12.02 -4.44
CA ASN A 68 6.70 -13.01 -4.98
C ASN A 68 5.36 -12.91 -4.21
N TYR A 69 4.30 -12.58 -4.92
CA TYR A 69 2.98 -12.32 -4.34
C TYR A 69 2.20 -13.57 -3.92
N ARG A 70 2.82 -14.74 -3.93
CA ARG A 70 2.27 -15.90 -3.20
C ARG A 70 2.18 -15.61 -1.72
N LEU A 71 3.06 -14.72 -1.23
CA LEU A 71 3.02 -14.18 0.12
C LEU A 71 2.36 -12.81 0.05
N GLU A 72 1.24 -12.63 0.73
CA GLU A 72 0.60 -11.33 0.82
C GLU A 72 1.44 -10.40 1.71
N PRO A 73 1.72 -9.17 1.28
CA PRO A 73 2.54 -8.25 2.07
C PRO A 73 1.95 -7.87 3.42
N ASN A 74 0.64 -7.93 3.58
CA ASN A 74 -0.04 -7.65 4.84
C ASN A 74 0.37 -6.30 5.42
N VAL A 75 0.21 -5.25 4.62
CA VAL A 75 0.65 -3.88 4.94
C VAL A 75 -0.17 -3.31 6.09
N HIS A 76 0.51 -2.72 7.07
CA HIS A 76 -0.17 -2.04 8.17
C HIS A 76 0.71 -0.93 8.75
N PHE A 77 0.09 -0.01 9.49
CA PHE A 77 0.78 1.07 10.18
C PHE A 77 1.24 0.63 11.56
N SER A 78 2.38 1.14 12.01
CA SER A 78 2.74 1.06 13.42
C SER A 78 1.77 1.90 14.26
N PRO A 79 1.61 1.59 15.57
CA PRO A 79 0.68 2.34 16.42
C PRO A 79 0.95 3.84 16.49
N ASP A 80 2.19 4.27 16.30
CA ASP A 80 2.56 5.69 16.30
C ASP A 80 2.41 6.36 14.95
N ASN A 81 1.94 5.62 13.91
CA ASN A 81 1.74 6.09 12.53
C ASN A 81 3.01 6.54 11.82
N LYS A 82 4.18 6.17 12.34
CA LYS A 82 5.47 6.61 11.76
C LYS A 82 6.08 5.59 10.81
N TRP A 83 5.61 4.37 10.85
CA TRP A 83 6.16 3.26 10.07
C TRP A 83 5.06 2.51 9.34
N ILE A 84 5.38 2.08 8.12
CA ILE A 84 4.61 1.06 7.42
C ILE A 84 5.34 -0.27 7.60
N ILE A 85 4.64 -1.27 8.10
CA ILE A 85 5.16 -2.59 8.36
C ILE A 85 4.56 -3.56 7.35
N PHE A 86 5.37 -4.39 6.76
CA PHE A 86 4.92 -5.37 5.77
C PHE A 86 5.85 -6.58 5.78
N ARG A 87 5.40 -7.65 5.18
CA ARG A 87 6.26 -8.83 4.97
C ARG A 87 6.57 -8.99 3.50
N ALA A 88 7.75 -9.53 3.22
CA ALA A 88 8.20 -9.77 1.86
C ALA A 88 9.19 -10.92 1.81
N ASN A 89 9.40 -11.44 0.62
CA ASN A 89 10.31 -12.56 0.36
C ASN A 89 11.38 -12.18 -0.66
N PHE A 90 11.88 -10.95 -0.58
CA PHE A 90 12.90 -10.43 -1.51
C PHE A 90 14.14 -11.32 -1.59
N GLU A 91 14.48 -11.98 -0.49
CA GLU A 91 15.68 -12.79 -0.36
C GLU A 91 15.37 -14.29 -0.38
N GLY A 92 14.18 -14.66 -0.84
CA GLY A 92 13.73 -16.05 -0.90
C GLY A 92 13.07 -16.57 0.35
N GLU A 93 13.17 -15.86 1.47
CA GLU A 93 12.55 -16.19 2.74
C GLU A 93 11.60 -15.09 3.17
N GLU A 94 10.58 -15.44 3.93
CA GLU A 94 9.67 -14.46 4.50
C GLU A 94 10.36 -13.67 5.61
N ASN A 95 10.39 -12.36 5.47
CA ASN A 95 10.90 -11.43 6.47
C ASN A 95 9.91 -10.29 6.68
N VAL A 96 9.98 -9.68 7.85
CA VAL A 96 9.20 -8.48 8.17
C VAL A 96 10.09 -7.26 7.98
N TYR A 97 9.57 -6.29 7.26
CA TYR A 97 10.25 -5.03 6.95
C TYR A 97 9.43 -3.88 7.48
N ALA A 98 10.09 -2.77 7.73
CA ALA A 98 9.45 -1.52 8.10
C ALA A 98 10.07 -0.37 7.31
N VAL A 99 9.25 0.54 6.84
CA VAL A 99 9.68 1.75 6.17
C VAL A 99 9.13 2.95 6.93
N GLU A 100 9.99 3.91 7.23
CA GLU A 100 9.60 5.14 7.91
C GLU A 100 8.90 6.10 6.95
N ILE A 101 7.86 6.72 7.44
CA ILE A 101 7.07 7.69 6.66
C ILE A 101 7.04 9.07 7.31
#